data_fe3148d6b04d5ceb8c318f9108c9a690
#
_entry.id   fe3148d6b04d5ceb8c318f9108c9a690
#
_cell.length_a   1.000
_cell.length_b   1.000
_cell.length_c   1.000
_cell.angle_alpha   90.00
_cell.angle_beta   90.00
_cell.angle_gamma   90.00
#
_symmetry.space_group_name_H-M   'P 1'
#
loop_
_entity.id
_entity.type
_entity.pdbx_description
1 polymer ?
#
loop_
_entity_poly.entity_id
_entity_poly.type
_entity_poly.pdbx_seq_one_letter_code
_entity_poly.pdbx_strand_id
1 'polypeptide(L)'
;MTTKQESLESIKYDVMRSRKIGNNTFEVIYKDGNRAIRLHKTDIITFGATLYTLNTGGWETVTTKDRINKHMPHHYLFQKDFTWYVSTSEGAVEYYDGMRFDYTGTLIE
;
A
#
# COMPACT_ATOMS: atom_id res chain seq x y z
N MET A 1 2.12 -14.70 -26.30
CA MET A 1 1.35 -15.81 -25.73
C MET A 1 1.71 -16.01 -24.26
N THR A 2 0.72 -16.18 -23.44
CA THR A 2 0.91 -16.29 -22.01
C THR A 2 1.22 -17.74 -21.63
N THR A 3 2.26 -17.96 -20.85
CA THR A 3 2.55 -19.31 -20.34
C THR A 3 1.54 -19.68 -19.27
N LYS A 4 1.48 -20.96 -18.93
CA LYS A 4 0.59 -21.45 -17.90
C LYS A 4 0.89 -20.81 -16.54
N GLN A 5 2.16 -20.59 -16.25
CA GLN A 5 2.60 -19.95 -14.99
C GLN A 5 2.20 -18.47 -14.96
N GLU A 6 2.38 -17.76 -16.08
CA GLU A 6 1.98 -16.36 -16.17
C GLU A 6 0.47 -16.22 -15.99
N SER A 7 -0.32 -17.13 -16.55
CA SER A 7 -1.77 -17.11 -16.39
C SER A 7 -2.18 -17.25 -14.92
N LEU A 8 -1.53 -18.12 -14.18
CA LEU A 8 -1.82 -18.31 -12.76
C LEU A 8 -1.47 -17.08 -11.93
N GLU A 9 -0.32 -16.46 -12.23
CA GLU A 9 0.06 -15.21 -11.57
C GLU A 9 -0.89 -14.08 -11.91
N SER A 10 -1.30 -13.97 -13.18
CA SER A 10 -2.26 -12.95 -13.59
C SER A 10 -3.58 -13.08 -12.85
N ILE A 11 -4.08 -14.29 -12.64
CA ILE A 11 -5.31 -14.51 -11.89
C ILE A 11 -5.19 -13.97 -10.47
N LYS A 12 -4.06 -14.19 -9.82
CA LYS A 12 -3.80 -13.71 -8.47
C LYS A 12 -3.93 -12.18 -8.38
N TYR A 13 -3.46 -11.46 -9.40
CA TYR A 13 -3.45 -10.00 -9.41
C TYR A 13 -4.58 -9.39 -10.22
N ASP A 14 -5.49 -10.20 -10.75
CA ASP A 14 -6.64 -9.69 -11.48
C ASP A 14 -7.55 -8.90 -10.54
N VAL A 15 -7.97 -7.74 -11.01
CA VAL A 15 -8.92 -6.91 -10.27
C VAL A 15 -10.31 -7.51 -10.41
N MET A 16 -10.93 -7.82 -9.28
CA MET A 16 -12.31 -8.28 -9.23
C MET A 16 -13.26 -7.09 -9.22
N ARG A 17 -12.92 -6.03 -8.48
CA ARG A 17 -13.78 -4.86 -8.33
C ARG A 17 -12.92 -3.65 -7.98
N SER A 18 -13.33 -2.49 -8.48
CA SER A 18 -12.67 -1.23 -8.20
C SER A 18 -13.73 -0.17 -7.94
N ARG A 19 -13.49 0.70 -6.96
CA ARG A 19 -14.41 1.76 -6.59
C ARG A 19 -13.63 3.04 -6.32
N LYS A 20 -14.04 4.13 -6.95
CA LYS A 20 -13.42 5.44 -6.72
C LYS A 20 -13.80 5.93 -5.33
N ILE A 21 -12.79 6.30 -4.53
CA ILE A 21 -12.97 6.79 -3.16
C ILE A 21 -12.40 8.19 -2.95
N GLY A 22 -11.77 8.76 -3.97
CA GLY A 22 -11.22 10.10 -3.93
C GLY A 22 -10.66 10.48 -5.28
N ASN A 23 -10.06 11.66 -5.37
CA ASN A 23 -9.46 12.13 -6.60
C ASN A 23 -8.29 11.23 -6.98
N ASN A 24 -8.35 10.62 -8.16
CA ASN A 24 -7.36 9.64 -8.65
C ASN A 24 -7.10 8.50 -7.67
N THR A 25 -8.05 8.23 -6.76
CA THR A 25 -7.87 7.26 -5.69
C THR A 25 -8.99 6.23 -5.72
N PHE A 26 -8.60 4.94 -5.67
CA PHE A 26 -9.53 3.82 -5.81
C PHE A 26 -9.28 2.78 -4.74
N GLU A 27 -10.36 2.17 -4.26
CA GLU A 27 -10.27 0.91 -3.53
C GLU A 27 -10.37 -0.21 -4.54
N VAL A 28 -9.41 -1.12 -4.51
CA VAL A 28 -9.29 -2.22 -5.46
C VAL A 28 -9.38 -3.54 -4.70
N ILE A 29 -10.24 -4.44 -5.19
CA ILE A 29 -10.36 -5.80 -4.64
C ILE A 29 -9.84 -6.74 -5.72
N TYR A 30 -8.88 -7.57 -5.36
CA TYR A 30 -8.29 -8.56 -6.25
C TYR A 30 -9.00 -9.91 -6.10
N LYS A 31 -8.86 -10.74 -7.12
CA LYS A 31 -9.50 -12.08 -7.14
C LYS A 31 -9.00 -13.00 -6.04
N ASP A 32 -7.76 -12.78 -5.56
CA ASP A 32 -7.22 -13.56 -4.44
C ASP A 32 -7.74 -13.11 -3.08
N GLY A 33 -8.60 -12.09 -3.05
CA GLY A 33 -9.17 -11.57 -1.82
C GLY A 33 -8.40 -10.40 -1.22
N ASN A 34 -7.22 -10.08 -1.72
CA ASN A 34 -6.47 -8.93 -1.26
C ASN A 34 -7.15 -7.64 -1.68
N ARG A 35 -6.93 -6.58 -0.92
CA ARG A 35 -7.50 -5.26 -1.17
C ARG A 35 -6.35 -4.25 -1.24
N ALA A 36 -6.53 -3.22 -2.03
CA ALA A 36 -5.53 -2.16 -2.12
C ALA A 36 -6.18 -0.79 -2.20
N ILE A 37 -5.43 0.22 -1.77
CA ILE A 37 -5.72 1.62 -2.05
C ILE A 37 -4.78 2.01 -3.18
N ARG A 38 -5.35 2.39 -4.32
CA ARG A 38 -4.60 2.75 -5.52
C ARG A 38 -4.70 4.24 -5.76
N LEU A 39 -3.54 4.90 -5.87
CA LEU A 39 -3.44 6.29 -6.29
C LEU A 39 -2.82 6.29 -7.69
N HIS A 40 -3.56 6.83 -8.67
CA HIS A 40 -3.20 6.72 -10.08
C HIS A 40 -3.02 5.25 -10.47
N LYS A 41 -1.79 4.82 -10.73
CA LYS A 41 -1.47 3.43 -11.13
C LYS A 41 -0.73 2.64 -10.06
N THR A 42 -0.53 3.23 -8.88
CA THR A 42 0.25 2.62 -7.80
C THR A 42 -0.65 2.17 -6.67
N ASP A 43 -0.53 0.91 -6.28
CA ASP A 43 -1.16 0.43 -5.06
C ASP A 43 -0.32 0.90 -3.88
N ILE A 44 -0.72 2.03 -3.29
CA ILE A 44 0.06 2.66 -2.22
C ILE A 44 -0.06 1.94 -0.89
N ILE A 45 -1.17 1.22 -0.68
CA ILE A 45 -1.33 0.27 0.43
C ILE A 45 -1.94 -0.98 -0.15
N THR A 46 -1.35 -2.13 0.14
CA THR A 46 -1.91 -3.43 -0.20
C THR A 46 -2.22 -4.18 1.09
N PHE A 47 -3.49 -4.56 1.27
CA PHE A 47 -3.95 -5.28 2.45
C PHE A 47 -4.05 -6.76 2.14
N GLY A 48 -3.19 -7.56 2.74
CA GLY A 48 -3.25 -9.01 2.68
C GLY A 48 -3.96 -9.60 3.90
N ALA A 49 -3.95 -10.91 4.01
CA ALA A 49 -4.64 -11.61 5.09
C ALA A 49 -4.03 -11.31 6.46
N THR A 50 -2.71 -11.18 6.55
CA THR A 50 -2.00 -11.06 7.82
C THR A 50 -1.18 -9.79 7.97
N LEU A 51 -0.94 -9.08 6.85
CA LEU A 51 -0.14 -7.85 6.87
C LEU A 51 -0.56 -6.90 5.75
N TYR A 52 -0.14 -5.65 5.87
CA TYR A 52 -0.28 -4.69 4.79
C TYR A 52 1.07 -4.12 4.40
N THR A 53 1.18 -3.69 3.15
CA THR A 53 2.42 -3.23 2.53
C THR A 53 2.25 -1.81 2.01
N LEU A 54 3.26 -0.97 2.17
CA LEU A 54 3.26 0.40 1.68
C LEU A 54 4.17 0.53 0.46
N ASN A 55 3.74 1.33 -0.51
CA ASN A 55 4.54 1.58 -1.70
C ASN A 55 4.16 2.94 -2.29
N THR A 56 5.15 3.71 -2.74
CA THR A 56 4.91 5.00 -3.40
C THR A 56 5.03 4.91 -4.92
N GLY A 57 5.55 3.80 -5.44
CA GLY A 57 5.87 3.68 -6.86
C GLY A 57 6.97 4.65 -7.30
N GLY A 58 7.76 5.16 -6.36
CA GLY A 58 8.77 6.17 -6.64
C GLY A 58 8.25 7.60 -6.55
N TRP A 59 6.97 7.80 -6.21
CA TRP A 59 6.35 9.12 -6.14
C TRP A 59 6.18 9.58 -4.69
N GLU A 60 7.25 10.09 -4.09
CA GLU A 60 7.20 10.63 -2.73
C GLU A 60 6.65 12.05 -2.75
N THR A 61 5.34 12.17 -2.98
CA THR A 61 4.65 13.45 -3.07
C THR A 61 3.76 13.68 -1.86
N VAL A 62 3.37 14.94 -1.65
CA VAL A 62 2.40 15.31 -0.61
C VAL A 62 1.10 14.52 -0.77
N THR A 63 0.64 14.36 -2.00
CA THR A 63 -0.60 13.62 -2.29
C THR A 63 -0.47 12.16 -1.89
N THR A 64 0.64 11.50 -2.24
CA THR A 64 0.86 10.10 -1.87
C THR A 64 0.86 9.92 -0.35
N LYS A 65 1.58 10.77 0.36
CA LYS A 65 1.64 10.75 1.82
C LYS A 65 0.26 10.95 2.44
N ASP A 66 -0.49 11.92 1.95
CA ASP A 66 -1.84 12.21 2.42
C ASP A 66 -2.77 11.00 2.25
N ARG A 67 -2.73 10.36 1.08
CA ARG A 67 -3.59 9.21 0.81
C ARG A 67 -3.20 7.99 1.65
N ILE A 68 -1.90 7.74 1.84
CA ILE A 68 -1.46 6.66 2.73
C ILE A 68 -1.94 6.94 4.15
N ASN A 69 -1.75 8.15 4.66
CA ASN A 69 -2.17 8.52 6.01
C ASN A 69 -3.67 8.39 6.22
N LYS A 70 -4.44 8.67 5.19
CA LYS A 70 -5.90 8.59 5.27
C LYS A 70 -6.39 7.15 5.47
N HIS A 71 -5.67 6.17 4.96
CA HIS A 71 -6.13 4.79 4.90
C HIS A 71 -5.27 3.80 5.68
N MET A 72 -4.09 4.20 6.13
CA MET A 72 -3.18 3.31 6.85
C MET A 72 -3.63 3.14 8.31
N PRO A 73 -3.81 1.90 8.79
CA PRO A 73 -4.15 1.68 10.19
C PRO A 73 -2.93 1.88 11.11
N HIS A 74 -3.17 2.35 12.32
CA HIS A 74 -2.22 2.40 13.44
C HIS A 74 -1.04 3.36 13.32
N HIS A 75 -0.62 3.76 12.13
CA HIS A 75 0.60 4.52 11.90
C HIS A 75 0.32 5.72 11.01
N TYR A 76 1.29 6.62 10.91
CA TYR A 76 1.23 7.70 9.94
C TYR A 76 2.63 8.01 9.41
N LEU A 77 2.65 8.51 8.17
CA LEU A 77 3.84 9.03 7.51
C LEU A 77 4.00 10.50 7.82
N PHE A 78 5.23 10.91 8.08
CA PHE A 78 5.55 12.32 8.21
C PHE A 78 6.91 12.60 7.59
N GLN A 79 7.19 13.88 7.33
CA GLN A 79 8.42 14.30 6.71
C GLN A 79 9.17 15.22 7.64
N LYS A 80 10.47 15.00 7.77
CA LYS A 80 11.36 15.86 8.53
C LYS A 80 12.68 15.93 7.80
N ASP A 81 13.15 17.15 7.55
CA ASP A 81 14.42 17.40 6.85
C ASP A 81 14.51 16.63 5.53
N PHE A 82 13.42 16.69 4.74
CA PHE A 82 13.28 16.06 3.43
C PHE A 82 13.28 14.53 3.44
N THR A 83 13.24 13.91 4.60
CA THR A 83 13.19 12.46 4.73
C THR A 83 11.82 12.04 5.27
N TRP A 84 11.26 10.98 4.71
CA TRP A 84 9.99 10.41 5.16
C TRP A 84 10.23 9.39 6.26
N TYR A 85 9.33 9.41 7.26
CA TYR A 85 9.34 8.49 8.39
C TYR A 85 7.96 7.94 8.63
N VAL A 86 7.90 6.75 9.22
CA VAL A 86 6.65 6.16 9.72
C VAL A 86 6.74 6.15 11.25
N SER A 87 5.69 6.65 11.90
CA SER A 87 5.58 6.52 13.36
C SER A 87 5.23 5.08 13.69
N THR A 88 5.97 4.46 14.61
CA THR A 88 5.67 3.11 15.09
C THR A 88 5.61 3.13 16.62
N SER A 89 5.15 2.03 17.20
CA SER A 89 5.11 1.89 18.67
C SER A 89 6.50 1.97 19.29
N GLU A 90 7.54 1.73 18.51
CA GLU A 90 8.93 1.76 18.96
C GLU A 90 9.67 3.02 18.51
N GLY A 91 8.95 4.02 18.01
CA GLY A 91 9.51 5.28 17.52
C GLY A 91 9.40 5.43 16.02
N ALA A 92 10.03 6.49 15.50
CA ALA A 92 10.01 6.77 14.08
C ALA A 92 11.03 5.91 13.32
N VAL A 93 10.61 5.31 12.23
CA VAL A 93 11.44 4.51 11.33
C VAL A 93 11.44 5.18 9.98
N GLU A 94 12.61 5.28 9.34
CA GLU A 94 12.69 5.85 8.00
C GLU A 94 11.86 5.02 7.02
N TYR A 95 11.07 5.70 6.21
CA TYR A 95 10.21 5.05 5.24
C TYR A 95 11.03 4.44 4.09
N TYR A 96 10.62 3.26 3.63
CA TYR A 96 11.08 2.69 2.37
C TYR A 96 9.94 1.95 1.70
N ASP A 97 9.93 1.92 0.38
CA ASP A 97 8.91 1.19 -0.36
C ASP A 97 9.01 -0.31 -0.06
N GLY A 98 7.86 -0.92 0.18
CA GLY A 98 7.80 -2.32 0.56
C GLY A 98 7.74 -2.56 2.06
N MET A 99 7.71 -1.50 2.89
CA MET A 99 7.51 -1.67 4.33
C MET A 99 6.25 -2.47 4.60
N ARG A 100 6.34 -3.44 5.51
CA ARG A 100 5.22 -4.31 5.85
C ARG A 100 4.95 -4.28 7.35
N PHE A 101 3.68 -4.18 7.69
CA PHE A 101 3.21 -4.19 9.07
C PHE A 101 2.15 -5.25 9.23
N ASP A 102 2.12 -5.92 10.38
CA ASP A 102 0.97 -6.76 10.71
C ASP A 102 -0.18 -5.88 11.24
N TYR A 103 -1.34 -6.49 11.47
CA TYR A 103 -2.52 -5.73 11.89
C TYR A 103 -2.53 -5.39 13.38
N THR A 104 -1.50 -5.76 14.13
CA THR A 104 -1.28 -5.26 15.47
C THR A 104 -0.47 -3.95 15.46
N GLY A 105 0.09 -3.58 14.31
CA GLY A 105 0.90 -2.39 14.16
C GLY A 105 2.39 -2.65 14.26
N THR A 106 2.82 -3.90 14.23
CA THR A 106 4.24 -4.27 14.31
C THR A 106 4.87 -4.24 12.93
N LEU A 107 6.00 -3.54 12.80
CA LEU A 107 6.81 -3.56 11.59
C LEU A 107 7.43 -4.94 11.41
N ILE A 108 7.12 -5.56 10.27
CA ILE A 108 7.67 -6.87 9.93
C ILE A 108 8.97 -6.71 9.16
N GLU A 109 8.96 -5.74 8.23
CA GLU A 109 10.12 -5.60 7.36
C GLU A 109 10.17 -4.22 6.74
#